data_ad98030bb799f42f789eb1a1f290e082
#
_entry.id   ad98030bb799f42f789eb1a1f290e082
#
_cell.length_a   1.000
_cell.length_b   1.000
_cell.length_c   1.000
_cell.angle_alpha   90.00
_cell.angle_beta   90.00
_cell.angle_gamma   90.00
#
_symmetry.space_group_name_H-M   'P 1'
#
loop_
_entity.id
_entity.type
_entity.pdbx_description
1 polymer ?
#
loop_
_entity_poly.entity_id
_entity_poly.type
_entity_poly.pdbx_seq_one_letter_code
_entity_poly.pdbx_strand_id
1 'polypeptide(L)'
;GIFKEADYPESIPPSSKLRYKFKLKDGRELKLYWMDGGIVPDRPDELDPDVNMNEALADVPEENDFEGGSLFVGTKGKVSCGWGGSHPRLLPLSLNKDVNVPKKYPRVQGDMDGHWWQWIDACIAGYGNAEVDSPFEGYAGPLTETVLMGNLLLRSFTLRKKIKRKDPVYGEVEDYETPGRYI
;
A
#
# COMPACT_ATOMS: atom_id res chain seq x y z
N GLY A 1 -13.52 -2.43 10.92
CA GLY A 1 -13.56 -0.99 11.18
C GLY A 1 -14.98 -0.56 11.50
N ILE A 2 -15.16 0.22 12.55
CA ILE A 2 -16.45 0.83 12.86
C ILE A 2 -16.54 2.07 11.99
N PHE A 3 -17.24 1.95 10.84
CA PHE A 3 -17.63 3.12 10.08
C PHE A 3 -18.87 3.71 10.77
N LYS A 4 -18.74 4.86 11.43
CA LYS A 4 -19.88 5.73 11.56
C LYS A 4 -20.26 6.21 10.16
N GLU A 5 -21.55 6.18 9.83
CA GLU A 5 -22.02 6.89 8.66
C GLU A 5 -21.43 8.30 8.73
N ALA A 6 -20.52 8.60 7.82
CA ALA A 6 -20.01 9.95 7.71
C ALA A 6 -21.18 10.81 7.22
N ASP A 7 -21.29 12.02 7.75
CA ASP A 7 -22.26 13.02 7.28
C ASP A 7 -22.11 13.33 5.77
N TYR A 8 -21.08 12.77 5.16
CA TYR A 8 -20.71 12.91 3.76
C TYR A 8 -20.53 11.52 3.13
N PRO A 9 -21.57 10.94 2.50
CA PRO A 9 -21.52 9.61 1.88
C PRO A 9 -20.54 9.51 0.71
N GLU A 10 -20.07 10.64 0.18
CA GLU A 10 -19.10 10.72 -0.90
C GLU A 10 -17.65 10.75 -0.40
N SER A 11 -17.45 10.97 0.90
CA SER A 11 -16.12 10.95 1.52
C SER A 11 -15.63 9.53 1.76
N ILE A 12 -14.30 9.40 1.80
CA ILE A 12 -13.65 8.20 2.31
C ILE A 12 -13.64 8.21 3.84
N PRO A 13 -13.61 7.04 4.50
CA PRO A 13 -13.52 6.97 5.96
C PRO A 13 -12.21 7.60 6.45
N PRO A 14 -12.18 8.13 7.70
CA PRO A 14 -10.96 8.71 8.29
C PRO A 14 -9.78 7.75 8.36
N SER A 15 -10.03 6.45 8.41
CA SER A 15 -9.00 5.42 8.37
C SER A 15 -9.56 4.14 7.77
N SER A 16 -8.70 3.38 7.08
CA SER A 16 -9.08 2.10 6.50
C SER A 16 -7.95 1.06 6.56
N LYS A 17 -8.35 -0.21 6.65
CA LYS A 17 -7.45 -1.36 6.48
C LYS A 17 -8.08 -2.29 5.46
N LEU A 18 -7.51 -2.32 4.25
CA LEU A 18 -7.97 -3.12 3.13
C LEU A 18 -6.99 -4.28 2.90
N ARG A 19 -7.52 -5.42 2.47
CA ARG A 19 -6.71 -6.58 2.11
C ARG A 19 -7.07 -7.05 0.71
N TYR A 20 -6.06 -7.16 -0.13
CA TYR A 20 -6.15 -7.73 -1.47
C TYR A 20 -5.43 -9.07 -1.51
N LYS A 21 -5.89 -9.95 -2.38
CA LYS A 21 -5.25 -11.21 -2.69
C LYS A 21 -5.06 -11.30 -4.20
N PHE A 22 -3.83 -11.42 -4.62
CA PHE A 22 -3.48 -11.58 -6.02
C PHE A 22 -2.89 -12.97 -6.25
N LYS A 23 -3.34 -13.64 -7.27
CA LYS A 23 -2.71 -14.86 -7.74
C LYS A 23 -1.62 -14.50 -8.72
N LEU A 24 -0.38 -14.83 -8.38
CA LEU A 24 0.78 -14.58 -9.23
C LEU A 24 0.82 -15.57 -10.39
N LYS A 25 1.58 -15.26 -11.45
CA LYS A 25 1.74 -16.11 -12.63
C LYS A 25 2.32 -17.49 -12.30
N ASP A 26 3.13 -17.59 -11.26
CA ASP A 26 3.74 -18.84 -10.75
C ASP A 26 2.81 -19.63 -9.79
N GLY A 27 1.57 -19.19 -9.61
CA GLY A 27 0.57 -19.83 -8.77
C GLY A 27 0.59 -19.44 -7.29
N ARG A 28 1.60 -18.70 -6.82
CA ARG A 28 1.64 -18.20 -5.44
C ARG A 28 0.57 -17.14 -5.20
N GLU A 29 0.16 -16.98 -3.95
CA GLU A 29 -0.73 -15.90 -3.51
C GLU A 29 0.11 -14.75 -2.95
N LEU A 30 -0.12 -13.54 -3.45
CA LEU A 30 0.38 -12.31 -2.86
C LEU A 30 -0.75 -11.67 -2.06
N LYS A 31 -0.48 -11.33 -0.81
CA LYS A 31 -1.37 -10.54 0.05
C LYS A 31 -0.84 -9.11 0.12
N LEU A 32 -1.65 -8.16 -0.30
CA LEU A 32 -1.36 -6.75 -0.16
C LEU A 32 -2.33 -6.17 0.87
N TYR A 33 -1.80 -5.40 1.80
CA TYR A 33 -2.57 -4.66 2.80
C TYR A 33 -2.37 -3.17 2.54
N TRP A 34 -3.45 -2.46 2.37
CA TRP A 34 -3.47 -1.01 2.34
C TRP A 34 -3.99 -0.51 3.68
N MET A 35 -3.27 0.39 4.30
CA MET A 35 -3.62 0.97 5.59
C MET A 35 -3.44 2.47 5.50
N ASP A 36 -4.40 3.21 6.02
CA ASP A 36 -4.37 4.68 6.05
C ASP A 36 -5.01 5.23 7.33
N GLY A 37 -5.02 6.57 7.46
CA GLY A 37 -5.60 7.24 8.60
C GLY A 37 -4.93 6.91 9.93
N GLY A 38 -3.61 6.76 9.94
CA GLY A 38 -2.81 6.46 11.11
C GLY A 38 -2.72 4.97 11.47
N ILE A 39 -3.34 4.09 10.69
CA ILE A 39 -3.18 2.65 10.87
C ILE A 39 -1.86 2.22 10.21
N VAL A 40 -0.98 1.63 10.99
CA VAL A 40 0.30 1.07 10.52
C VAL A 40 0.27 -0.46 10.54
N PRO A 41 1.17 -1.14 9.82
CA PRO A 41 1.33 -2.58 9.91
C PRO A 41 1.65 -3.06 11.33
N ASP A 42 1.29 -4.31 11.61
CA ASP A 42 1.70 -4.95 12.86
C ASP A 42 3.24 -4.98 12.92
N ARG A 43 3.77 -4.72 14.12
CA ARG A 43 5.20 -4.69 14.36
C ARG A 43 5.83 -6.06 14.07
N PRO A 44 6.82 -6.15 13.17
CA PRO A 44 7.56 -7.41 12.98
C PRO A 44 8.49 -7.71 14.16
N ASP A 45 8.63 -9.00 14.49
CA ASP A 45 9.48 -9.45 15.60
C ASP A 45 10.97 -9.08 15.40
N GLU A 46 11.39 -8.94 14.14
CA GLU A 46 12.77 -8.60 13.79
C GLU A 46 13.09 -7.11 13.93
N LEU A 47 12.11 -6.27 14.15
CA LEU A 47 12.37 -4.85 14.35
C LEU A 47 13.03 -4.63 15.72
N ASP A 48 14.09 -3.83 15.73
CA ASP A 48 14.83 -3.50 16.96
C ASP A 48 13.89 -2.95 18.04
N PRO A 49 14.02 -3.37 19.32
CA PRO A 49 13.07 -3.06 20.38
C PRO A 49 12.75 -1.58 20.55
N ASP A 50 13.76 -0.73 20.34
CA ASP A 50 13.69 0.72 20.54
C ASP A 50 13.15 1.49 19.33
N VAL A 51 12.90 0.80 18.18
CA VAL A 51 12.40 1.39 16.95
C VAL A 51 10.90 1.17 16.83
N ASN A 52 10.12 2.21 16.66
CA ASN A 52 8.69 2.11 16.41
C ASN A 52 8.38 1.92 14.91
N MET A 53 7.11 1.61 14.57
CA MET A 53 6.74 1.36 13.18
C MET A 53 6.78 2.62 12.31
N ASN A 54 6.52 3.79 12.86
CA ASN A 54 6.62 5.04 12.11
C ASN A 54 8.08 5.31 11.71
N GLU A 55 9.02 5.14 12.62
CA GLU A 55 10.45 5.24 12.33
C GLU A 55 10.90 4.20 11.28
N ALA A 56 10.43 2.97 11.41
CA ALA A 56 10.77 1.90 10.47
C ALA A 56 10.24 2.17 9.05
N LEU A 57 9.19 2.97 8.91
CA LEU A 57 8.54 3.33 7.65
C LEU A 57 8.80 4.78 7.23
N ALA A 58 9.49 5.57 8.04
CA ALA A 58 9.80 6.97 7.72
C ALA A 58 10.83 7.09 6.61
N ASP A 59 10.78 8.18 5.88
CA ASP A 59 11.79 8.54 4.89
C ASP A 59 13.12 8.87 5.57
N VAL A 60 13.07 9.69 6.61
CA VAL A 60 14.21 10.04 7.46
C VAL A 60 13.85 9.69 8.90
N PRO A 61 14.34 8.57 9.44
CA PRO A 61 13.96 8.08 10.78
C PRO A 61 14.21 9.11 11.90
N GLU A 62 15.28 9.87 11.79
CA GLU A 62 15.68 10.85 12.82
C GLU A 62 14.73 12.07 12.88
N GLU A 63 14.04 12.38 11.79
CA GLU A 63 13.12 13.52 11.73
C GLU A 63 11.72 13.18 12.20
N ASN A 64 11.44 11.88 12.44
CA ASN A 64 10.14 11.36 12.85
C ASN A 64 8.97 11.83 11.94
N ASP A 65 9.30 12.14 10.70
CA ASP A 65 8.36 12.62 9.68
C ASP A 65 7.77 11.43 8.93
N PHE A 66 6.65 10.92 9.43
CA PHE A 66 5.96 9.77 8.86
C PHE A 66 4.92 10.23 7.84
N GLU A 67 5.30 10.28 6.59
CA GLU A 67 4.38 10.52 5.47
C GLU A 67 3.73 9.25 4.91
N GLY A 68 4.23 8.10 5.32
CA GLY A 68 3.78 6.78 4.86
C GLY A 68 4.94 5.92 4.41
N GLY A 69 4.72 4.63 4.27
CA GLY A 69 5.76 3.72 3.86
C GLY A 69 5.23 2.33 3.53
N SER A 70 6.13 1.40 3.24
CA SER A 70 5.78 0.04 2.88
C SER A 70 6.61 -0.99 3.65
N LEU A 71 5.97 -2.05 4.09
CA LEU A 71 6.61 -3.22 4.68
C LEU A 71 6.43 -4.43 3.76
N PHE A 72 7.53 -4.96 3.23
CA PHE A 72 7.56 -6.17 2.44
C PHE A 72 7.93 -7.35 3.33
N VAL A 73 7.05 -8.35 3.36
CA VAL A 73 7.24 -9.57 4.14
C VAL A 73 7.52 -10.73 3.19
N GLY A 74 8.78 -11.15 3.14
CA GLY A 74 9.24 -12.25 2.30
C GLY A 74 9.51 -13.51 3.12
N THR A 75 9.78 -14.61 2.43
CA THR A 75 10.15 -15.90 3.05
C THR A 75 11.58 -15.93 3.62
N LYS A 76 12.41 -14.98 3.21
CA LYS A 76 13.83 -14.89 3.63
C LYS A 76 14.15 -13.70 4.52
N GLY A 77 13.18 -12.82 4.74
CA GLY A 77 13.36 -11.61 5.53
C GLY A 77 12.32 -10.55 5.19
N LYS A 78 12.47 -9.41 5.81
CA LYS A 78 11.57 -8.26 5.65
C LYS A 78 12.35 -7.03 5.22
N VAL A 79 11.69 -6.18 4.45
CA VAL A 79 12.23 -4.89 3.99
C VAL A 79 11.20 -3.83 4.33
N SER A 80 11.62 -2.76 4.97
CA SER A 80 10.83 -1.55 5.12
C SER A 80 11.37 -0.44 4.21
N CYS A 81 10.51 0.46 3.81
CA CYS A 81 10.92 1.68 3.09
C CYS A 81 9.93 2.79 3.40
N GLY A 82 10.35 4.01 3.19
CA GLY A 82 9.52 5.18 3.31
C GLY A 82 8.58 5.39 2.11
N TRP A 83 8.02 6.58 2.03
CA TRP A 83 7.11 6.98 0.96
C TRP A 83 7.78 6.83 -0.42
N GLY A 84 7.01 6.39 -1.41
CA GLY A 84 7.55 6.19 -2.77
C GLY A 84 8.64 5.13 -2.89
N GLY A 85 8.87 4.30 -1.87
CA GLY A 85 9.94 3.30 -1.85
C GLY A 85 11.31 3.85 -1.47
N SER A 86 11.36 5.05 -0.88
CA SER A 86 12.59 5.68 -0.43
C SER A 86 13.27 4.89 0.69
N HIS A 87 14.57 5.05 0.83
CA HIS A 87 15.38 4.50 1.92
C HIS A 87 15.05 3.05 2.31
N PRO A 88 15.11 2.09 1.37
CA PRO A 88 14.80 0.69 1.66
C PRO A 88 15.79 0.10 2.66
N ARG A 89 15.28 -0.56 3.71
CA ARG A 89 16.05 -1.13 4.82
C ARG A 89 15.65 -2.57 5.09
N LEU A 90 16.63 -3.43 5.27
CA LEU A 90 16.42 -4.78 5.78
C LEU A 90 16.07 -4.73 7.26
N LEU A 91 15.25 -5.66 7.73
CA LEU A 91 14.98 -5.87 9.14
C LEU A 91 15.58 -7.19 9.61
N PRO A 92 16.29 -7.22 10.77
CA PRO A 92 16.63 -6.10 11.66
C PRO A 92 17.57 -5.08 11.00
N LEU A 93 17.56 -3.84 11.48
CA LEU A 93 18.32 -2.73 10.89
C LEU A 93 19.83 -2.98 10.86
N SER A 94 20.34 -3.80 11.79
CA SER A 94 21.74 -4.22 11.85
C SER A 94 22.25 -4.89 10.57
N LEU A 95 21.36 -5.52 9.79
CA LEU A 95 21.71 -6.15 8.51
C LEU A 95 22.13 -5.15 7.42
N ASN A 96 21.82 -3.86 7.59
CA ASN A 96 22.10 -2.86 6.56
C ASN A 96 23.54 -2.37 6.52
N LYS A 97 24.35 -2.69 7.53
CA LYS A 97 25.75 -2.18 7.66
C LYS A 97 26.64 -2.57 6.48
N ASP A 98 26.44 -3.76 5.93
CA ASP A 98 27.28 -4.33 4.87
C ASP A 98 26.52 -4.60 3.56
N VAL A 99 25.32 -4.03 3.43
CA VAL A 99 24.50 -4.24 2.24
C VAL A 99 24.98 -3.35 1.11
N ASN A 100 25.48 -3.97 0.05
CA ASN A 100 25.79 -3.29 -1.21
C ASN A 100 24.79 -3.76 -2.27
N VAL A 101 23.81 -2.92 -2.60
CA VAL A 101 22.82 -3.21 -3.64
C VAL A 101 23.38 -2.75 -4.99
N PRO A 102 23.59 -3.67 -5.95
CA PRO A 102 24.07 -3.28 -7.27
C PRO A 102 23.04 -2.41 -7.99
N LYS A 103 23.50 -1.31 -8.58
CA LYS A 103 22.68 -0.43 -9.40
C LYS A 103 22.35 -1.13 -10.73
N LYS A 104 21.18 -1.73 -10.83
CA LYS A 104 20.73 -2.46 -12.04
C LYS A 104 19.98 -1.60 -13.04
N TYR A 105 19.39 -0.52 -12.57
CA TYR A 105 18.57 0.37 -13.38
C TYR A 105 19.19 1.76 -13.43
N PRO A 106 19.15 2.43 -14.59
CA PRO A 106 19.56 3.83 -14.67
C PRO A 106 18.67 4.68 -13.76
N ARG A 107 19.24 5.76 -13.27
CA ARG A 107 18.45 6.77 -12.56
C ARG A 107 17.97 7.81 -13.54
N VAL A 108 16.70 8.20 -13.44
CA VAL A 108 16.19 9.38 -14.14
C VAL A 108 16.89 10.61 -13.57
N GLN A 109 17.35 11.52 -14.43
CA GLN A 109 17.97 12.76 -13.97
C GLN A 109 16.92 13.70 -13.36
N GLY A 110 17.29 14.46 -12.34
CA GLY A 110 16.43 15.46 -11.70
C GLY A 110 15.79 15.00 -10.39
N ASP A 111 16.37 14.01 -9.71
CA ASP A 111 15.93 13.50 -8.41
C ASP A 111 14.40 13.21 -8.35
N MET A 112 13.72 13.79 -7.38
CA MET A 112 12.28 13.62 -7.17
C MET A 112 11.43 14.10 -8.35
N ASP A 113 11.89 15.11 -9.06
CA ASP A 113 11.16 15.71 -10.19
C ASP A 113 11.50 15.06 -11.54
N GLY A 114 12.47 14.15 -11.56
CA GLY A 114 13.01 13.59 -12.78
C GLY A 114 11.96 12.92 -13.68
N HIS A 115 10.99 12.19 -13.11
CA HIS A 115 9.93 11.55 -13.87
C HIS A 115 8.94 12.56 -14.47
N TRP A 116 8.72 13.72 -13.87
CA TRP A 116 7.92 14.82 -14.43
C TRP A 116 8.61 15.44 -15.63
N TRP A 117 9.93 15.69 -15.52
CA TRP A 117 10.72 16.22 -16.63
C TRP A 117 10.78 15.23 -17.79
N GLN A 118 10.94 13.95 -17.53
CA GLN A 118 10.92 12.92 -18.56
C GLN A 118 9.58 12.91 -19.33
N TRP A 119 8.46 13.11 -18.65
CA TRP A 119 7.17 13.25 -19.30
C TRP A 119 7.06 14.52 -20.14
N ILE A 120 7.54 15.65 -19.63
CA ILE A 120 7.54 16.94 -20.35
C ILE A 120 8.41 16.81 -21.62
N ASP A 121 9.61 16.27 -21.49
CA ASP A 121 10.51 16.06 -22.63
C ASP A 121 9.90 15.15 -23.69
N ALA A 122 9.21 14.11 -23.29
CA ALA A 122 8.48 13.23 -24.20
C ALA A 122 7.35 13.99 -24.94
N CYS A 123 6.63 14.88 -24.24
CA CYS A 123 5.61 15.73 -24.87
C CYS A 123 6.24 16.69 -25.91
N ILE A 124 7.38 17.29 -25.59
CA ILE A 124 8.11 18.19 -26.49
C ILE A 124 8.64 17.44 -27.73
N ALA A 125 9.16 16.22 -27.52
CA ALA A 125 9.68 15.39 -28.60
C ALA A 125 8.58 14.93 -29.57
N GLY A 126 7.33 14.90 -29.11
CA GLY A 126 6.18 14.44 -29.90
C GLY A 126 5.96 12.92 -29.83
N TYR A 127 4.79 12.50 -30.26
CA TYR A 127 4.32 11.12 -30.15
C TYR A 127 5.28 10.12 -30.82
N GLY A 128 5.69 9.10 -30.04
CA GLY A 128 6.55 8.01 -30.51
C GLY A 128 8.05 8.36 -30.63
N ASN A 129 8.47 9.59 -30.27
CA ASN A 129 9.86 10.02 -30.40
C ASN A 129 10.66 9.96 -29.08
N ALA A 130 10.02 9.64 -27.98
CA ALA A 130 10.67 9.42 -26.68
C ALA A 130 9.93 8.35 -25.88
N GLU A 131 10.67 7.66 -25.01
CA GLU A 131 10.15 6.69 -24.08
C GLU A 131 10.15 7.28 -22.66
N VAL A 132 9.20 6.85 -21.84
CA VAL A 132 9.10 7.20 -20.42
C VAL A 132 9.15 5.93 -19.58
N ASP A 133 9.80 5.99 -18.41
CA ASP A 133 9.95 4.83 -17.54
C ASP A 133 8.66 4.45 -16.80
N SER A 134 7.71 5.38 -16.72
CA SER A 134 6.39 5.17 -16.07
C SER A 134 5.24 5.36 -17.05
N PRO A 135 5.12 4.52 -18.10
CA PRO A 135 4.05 4.65 -19.08
C PRO A 135 2.69 4.31 -18.48
N PHE A 136 1.62 4.87 -19.04
CA PHE A 136 0.26 4.52 -18.65
C PHE A 136 -0.04 3.05 -18.93
N GLU A 137 0.38 2.57 -20.09
CA GLU A 137 0.25 1.17 -20.50
C GLU A 137 1.29 0.32 -19.77
N GLY A 138 0.84 -0.75 -19.12
CA GLY A 138 1.72 -1.71 -18.48
C GLY A 138 2.23 -1.33 -17.09
N TYR A 139 2.18 -0.04 -16.69
CA TYR A 139 2.60 0.40 -15.35
C TYR A 139 1.55 1.24 -14.63
N ALA A 140 1.39 2.51 -14.98
CA ALA A 140 0.55 3.43 -14.21
C ALA A 140 -0.94 3.06 -14.28
N GLY A 141 -1.43 2.54 -15.39
CA GLY A 141 -2.81 2.05 -15.52
C GLY A 141 -3.12 0.90 -14.56
N PRO A 142 -2.42 -0.23 -14.62
CA PRO A 142 -2.62 -1.35 -13.69
C PRO A 142 -2.41 -0.97 -12.21
N LEU A 143 -1.46 -0.09 -11.93
CA LEU A 143 -1.25 0.42 -10.56
C LEU A 143 -2.48 1.22 -10.09
N THR A 144 -2.97 2.14 -10.92
CA THR A 144 -4.16 2.94 -10.62
C THR A 144 -5.39 2.06 -10.41
N GLU A 145 -5.59 1.05 -11.25
CA GLU A 145 -6.66 0.07 -11.09
C GLU A 145 -6.57 -0.62 -9.73
N THR A 146 -5.39 -1.08 -9.34
CA THR A 146 -5.15 -1.72 -8.04
C THR A 146 -5.51 -0.80 -6.88
N VAL A 147 -5.09 0.45 -6.93
CA VAL A 147 -5.40 1.45 -5.89
C VAL A 147 -6.90 1.74 -5.82
N LEU A 148 -7.53 1.97 -6.99
CA LEU A 148 -8.95 2.30 -7.06
C LEU A 148 -9.89 1.15 -6.68
N MET A 149 -9.46 -0.12 -6.75
CA MET A 149 -10.22 -1.25 -6.22
C MET A 149 -10.58 -1.08 -4.74
N GLY A 150 -9.77 -0.36 -3.97
CA GLY A 150 -10.08 -0.02 -2.58
C GLY A 150 -11.37 0.75 -2.43
N ASN A 151 -11.64 1.67 -3.35
CA ASN A 151 -12.89 2.46 -3.34
C ASN A 151 -14.13 1.58 -3.54
N LEU A 152 -14.03 0.52 -4.35
CA LEU A 152 -15.14 -0.43 -4.52
C LEU A 152 -15.43 -1.16 -3.20
N LEU A 153 -14.39 -1.57 -2.46
CA LEU A 153 -14.54 -2.20 -1.15
C LEU A 153 -15.17 -1.24 -0.14
N LEU A 154 -14.72 0.01 -0.09
CA LEU A 154 -15.28 1.03 0.80
C LEU A 154 -16.74 1.32 0.47
N ARG A 155 -17.08 1.48 -0.81
CA ARG A 155 -18.46 1.72 -1.25
C ARG A 155 -19.36 0.51 -1.06
N SER A 156 -18.85 -0.72 -1.17
CA SER A 156 -19.63 -1.94 -0.94
C SER A 156 -20.16 -2.07 0.48
N PHE A 157 -19.56 -1.34 1.43
CA PHE A 157 -20.03 -1.30 2.81
C PHE A 157 -21.46 -0.75 2.93
N THR A 158 -21.86 0.17 2.06
CA THR A 158 -23.23 0.74 2.02
C THR A 158 -24.25 -0.24 1.43
N LEU A 159 -23.79 -1.27 0.72
CA LEU A 159 -24.64 -2.30 0.07
C LEU A 159 -24.97 -3.46 1.03
N ARG A 160 -25.04 -3.21 2.33
CA ARG A 160 -25.33 -4.22 3.34
C ARG A 160 -26.74 -4.74 3.21
N LYS A 161 -26.90 -6.06 3.28
CA LYS A 161 -28.18 -6.73 3.42
C LYS A 161 -28.35 -7.18 4.88
N LYS A 162 -29.44 -6.78 5.53
CA LYS A 162 -29.81 -7.33 6.84
C LYS A 162 -30.05 -8.81 6.72
N ILE A 163 -29.42 -9.58 7.58
CA ILE A 163 -29.62 -11.02 7.73
C ILE A 163 -29.90 -11.37 9.19
N LYS A 164 -30.56 -12.47 9.40
CA LYS A 164 -30.69 -13.08 10.74
C LYS A 164 -29.65 -14.17 10.86
N ARG A 165 -28.88 -14.14 11.91
CA ARG A 165 -27.86 -15.15 12.22
C ARG A 165 -28.11 -15.72 13.59
N LYS A 166 -27.88 -17.03 13.76
CA LYS A 166 -27.92 -17.67 15.06
C LYS A 166 -26.58 -17.50 15.77
N ASP A 167 -26.57 -16.74 16.83
CA ASP A 167 -25.40 -16.57 17.67
C ASP A 167 -25.41 -17.65 18.78
N PRO A 168 -24.27 -18.27 19.09
CA PRO A 168 -24.19 -19.32 20.10
C PRO A 168 -24.55 -18.85 21.53
N VAL A 169 -24.33 -17.57 21.80
CA VAL A 169 -24.53 -16.98 23.15
C VAL A 169 -25.86 -16.23 23.25
N TYR A 170 -26.19 -15.45 22.20
CA TYR A 170 -27.33 -14.53 22.23
C TYR A 170 -28.56 -15.02 21.45
N GLY A 171 -28.51 -16.22 20.83
CA GLY A 171 -29.60 -16.75 20.04
C GLY A 171 -29.73 -16.11 18.65
N GLU A 172 -30.95 -15.74 18.25
CA GLU A 172 -31.17 -15.09 16.95
C GLU A 172 -30.82 -13.61 17.04
N VAL A 173 -29.80 -13.18 16.28
CA VAL A 173 -29.33 -11.78 16.23
C VAL A 173 -29.49 -11.22 14.82
N GLU A 174 -29.78 -9.93 14.71
CA GLU A 174 -29.68 -9.21 13.45
C GLU A 174 -28.20 -8.92 13.13
N ASP A 175 -27.78 -9.25 11.94
CA ASP A 175 -26.42 -9.00 11.43
C ASP A 175 -26.51 -8.44 10.00
N TYR A 176 -25.39 -8.08 9.43
CA TYR A 176 -25.31 -7.58 8.07
C TYR A 176 -24.38 -8.42 7.22
N GLU A 177 -24.86 -8.85 6.07
CA GLU A 177 -24.04 -9.45 5.02
C GLU A 177 -23.54 -8.33 4.10
N THR A 178 -22.22 -8.25 3.92
CA THR A 178 -21.56 -7.32 3.01
C THR A 178 -21.04 -8.06 1.79
N PRO A 179 -21.42 -7.64 0.57
CA PRO A 179 -20.94 -8.28 -0.67
C PRO A 179 -19.41 -8.28 -0.81
N GLY A 180 -18.75 -7.27 -0.26
CA GLY A 180 -17.29 -7.11 -0.33
C GLY A 180 -16.44 -8.19 0.35
N ARG A 181 -17.05 -9.21 0.95
CA ARG A 181 -16.31 -10.39 1.43
C ARG A 181 -15.93 -11.39 0.34
N TYR A 182 -16.42 -11.22 -0.87
CA TYR A 182 -16.36 -12.22 -1.96
C TYR A 182 -15.75 -11.68 -3.27
N ILE A 183 -15.20 -10.47 -3.27
CA ILE A 183 -14.50 -9.92 -4.43
C ILE A 183 -12.99 -10.20 -4.31
#